data_67890a4c493c4bd47332c8dc1b426fab
#
_entry.id   67890a4c493c4bd47332c8dc1b426fab
#
_cell.length_a   1.000
_cell.length_b   1.000
_cell.length_c   1.000
_cell.angle_alpha   90.00
_cell.angle_beta   90.00
_cell.angle_gamma   90.00
#
_symmetry.space_group_name_H-M   'P 1'
#
loop_
_entity.id
_entity.type
_entity.pdbx_description
1 polymer ?
#
loop_
_entity_poly.entity_id
_entity_poly.type
_entity_poly.pdbx_seq_one_letter_code
_entity_poly.pdbx_strand_id
1 'polypeptide(L)'
;MIPYILEAEFFLRIVLASVCGILIGFERSKRLKEAGVRTHCMVACGASLMMIVSKYGFSDLAQGADMFLYGTRGADASRVAAQVVSGVGFLGAGVIFRTGVSVKGLTTAAGLWTTSAVGLALGAGMYIIGITGTLLIVLEQFLMHRFHFGNDAYTMQEIKVRFRDSIEFRDYLFHLLGERGGSICSCSVNKTGDGDVAYTLTVRVKEPISAQELQELMDRHEQISSFSV
;
A
#
# COMPACT_ATOMS: atom_id res chain seq x y z
N MET A 1 14.34 -30.12 -25.84
CA MET A 1 13.22 -30.53 -24.93
C MET A 1 13.71 -30.34 -23.52
N ILE A 2 13.04 -29.52 -22.73
CA ILE A 2 13.41 -29.25 -21.34
C ILE A 2 13.17 -30.53 -20.50
N PRO A 3 14.13 -30.99 -19.68
CA PRO A 3 13.93 -32.18 -18.85
C PRO A 3 12.76 -32.00 -17.88
N TYR A 4 11.92 -33.00 -17.68
CA TYR A 4 10.77 -32.95 -16.76
C TYR A 4 11.14 -32.50 -15.34
N ILE A 5 12.34 -32.84 -14.88
CA ILE A 5 12.86 -32.42 -13.57
C ILE A 5 12.99 -30.89 -13.51
N LEU A 6 13.39 -30.25 -14.59
CA LEU A 6 13.55 -28.80 -14.66
C LEU A 6 12.19 -28.09 -14.76
N GLU A 7 11.22 -28.69 -15.45
CA GLU A 7 9.84 -28.17 -15.50
C GLU A 7 9.17 -28.25 -14.12
N ALA A 8 9.35 -29.34 -13.40
CA ALA A 8 8.86 -29.51 -12.04
C ALA A 8 9.49 -28.46 -11.08
N GLU A 9 10.79 -28.17 -11.25
CA GLU A 9 11.46 -27.12 -10.48
C GLU A 9 10.91 -25.74 -10.81
N PHE A 10 10.66 -25.41 -12.07
CA PHE A 10 10.05 -24.13 -12.45
C PHE A 10 8.66 -23.98 -11.86
N PHE A 11 7.85 -25.02 -11.91
CA PHE A 11 6.54 -25.03 -11.28
C PHE A 11 6.64 -24.77 -9.76
N LEU A 12 7.59 -25.44 -9.08
CA LEU A 12 7.84 -25.25 -7.65
C LEU A 12 8.19 -23.77 -7.34
N ARG A 13 9.05 -23.14 -8.15
CA ARG A 13 9.44 -21.72 -8.00
C ARG A 13 8.23 -20.79 -8.06
N ILE A 14 7.33 -21.02 -9.03
CA ILE A 14 6.11 -20.21 -9.22
C ILE A 14 5.16 -20.41 -8.04
N VAL A 15 4.95 -21.66 -7.61
CA VAL A 15 4.09 -21.98 -6.45
C VAL A 15 4.65 -21.33 -5.19
N LEU A 16 5.95 -21.45 -4.94
CA LEU A 16 6.60 -20.87 -3.77
C LEU A 16 6.50 -19.34 -3.76
N ALA A 17 6.71 -18.70 -4.93
CA ALA A 17 6.53 -17.27 -5.08
C ALA A 17 5.08 -16.84 -4.80
N SER A 18 4.11 -17.60 -5.28
CA SER A 18 2.68 -17.35 -5.03
C SER A 18 2.36 -17.45 -3.53
N VAL A 19 2.88 -18.47 -2.83
CA VAL A 19 2.72 -18.63 -1.38
C VAL A 19 3.34 -17.46 -0.62
N CYS A 20 4.56 -17.04 -0.98
CA CYS A 20 5.21 -15.87 -0.39
C CYS A 20 4.38 -14.58 -0.61
N GLY A 21 3.84 -14.39 -1.81
CA GLY A 21 2.94 -13.28 -2.12
C GLY A 21 1.66 -13.31 -1.28
N ILE A 22 1.07 -14.51 -1.07
CA ILE A 22 -0.10 -14.69 -0.19
C ILE A 22 0.24 -14.27 1.24
N LEU A 23 1.38 -14.70 1.78
CA LEU A 23 1.82 -14.36 3.14
C LEU A 23 1.98 -12.85 3.34
N ILE A 24 2.66 -12.17 2.40
CA ILE A 24 2.82 -10.71 2.42
C ILE A 24 1.45 -10.01 2.33
N GLY A 25 0.59 -10.46 1.40
CA GLY A 25 -0.71 -9.85 1.16
C GLY A 25 -1.74 -10.09 2.26
N PHE A 26 -1.57 -11.13 3.08
CA PHE A 26 -2.51 -11.50 4.13
C PHE A 26 -2.65 -10.42 5.21
N GLU A 27 -1.53 -9.87 5.65
CA GLU A 27 -1.52 -8.74 6.58
C GLU A 27 -2.18 -7.50 5.96
N ARG A 28 -1.91 -7.22 4.69
CA ARG A 28 -2.49 -6.10 3.94
C ARG A 28 -4.01 -6.19 3.84
N SER A 29 -4.53 -7.38 3.51
CA SER A 29 -5.98 -7.63 3.46
C SER A 29 -6.65 -7.45 4.81
N LYS A 30 -6.05 -7.92 5.90
CA LYS A 30 -6.58 -7.73 7.26
C LYS A 30 -6.71 -6.26 7.64
N ARG A 31 -5.89 -5.39 7.04
CA ARG A 31 -5.86 -3.95 7.32
C ARG A 31 -6.59 -3.10 6.30
N LEU A 32 -7.36 -3.72 5.41
CA LEU A 32 -8.12 -3.03 4.36
C LEU A 32 -7.24 -2.08 3.54
N LYS A 33 -5.97 -2.47 3.28
CA LYS A 33 -5.07 -1.72 2.40
C LYS A 33 -5.44 -1.95 0.93
N GLU A 34 -5.02 -1.03 0.05
CA GLU A 34 -5.42 -0.96 -1.36
C GLU A 34 -5.06 -2.22 -2.16
N ALA A 35 -3.94 -2.90 -1.83
CA ALA A 35 -3.54 -4.17 -2.40
C ALA A 35 -3.49 -5.26 -1.33
N GLY A 36 -4.29 -6.30 -1.51
CA GLY A 36 -4.41 -7.43 -0.58
C GLY A 36 -3.78 -8.71 -1.10
N VAL A 37 -4.25 -9.87 -0.58
CA VAL A 37 -3.73 -11.22 -0.90
C VAL A 37 -3.67 -11.50 -2.38
N ARG A 38 -4.75 -11.25 -3.12
CA ARG A 38 -4.83 -11.54 -4.56
C ARG A 38 -3.77 -10.77 -5.35
N THR A 39 -3.62 -9.49 -5.07
CA THR A 39 -2.69 -8.61 -5.78
C THR A 39 -1.24 -9.03 -5.53
N HIS A 40 -0.85 -9.24 -4.28
CA HIS A 40 0.50 -9.69 -3.93
C HIS A 40 0.82 -11.08 -4.48
N CYS A 41 -0.12 -12.03 -4.43
CA CYS A 41 0.02 -13.35 -5.04
C CYS A 41 0.31 -13.25 -6.55
N MET A 42 -0.50 -12.47 -7.29
CA MET A 42 -0.35 -12.30 -8.74
C MET A 42 0.96 -11.60 -9.11
N VAL A 43 1.37 -10.59 -8.34
CA VAL A 43 2.65 -9.89 -8.57
C VAL A 43 3.84 -10.82 -8.35
N ALA A 44 3.87 -11.58 -7.25
CA ALA A 44 4.95 -12.54 -6.99
C ALA A 44 5.00 -13.66 -8.01
N CYS A 45 3.85 -14.24 -8.36
CA CYS A 45 3.69 -15.28 -9.40
C CYS A 45 4.20 -14.79 -10.76
N GLY A 46 3.71 -13.62 -11.21
CA GLY A 46 4.09 -13.02 -12.49
C GLY A 46 5.57 -12.68 -12.55
N ALA A 47 6.13 -12.11 -11.48
CA ALA A 47 7.56 -11.79 -11.39
C ALA A 47 8.43 -13.07 -11.45
N SER A 48 8.03 -14.15 -10.76
CA SER A 48 8.72 -15.43 -10.81
C SER A 48 8.68 -16.04 -12.21
N LEU A 49 7.51 -16.02 -12.87
CA LEU A 49 7.34 -16.51 -14.23
C LEU A 49 8.23 -15.72 -15.21
N MET A 50 8.21 -14.38 -15.13
CA MET A 50 9.03 -13.53 -16.00
C MET A 50 10.53 -13.75 -15.77
N MET A 51 10.96 -14.02 -14.53
CA MET A 51 12.34 -14.35 -14.26
C MET A 51 12.76 -15.70 -14.82
N ILE A 52 11.89 -16.70 -14.78
CA ILE A 52 12.13 -18.01 -15.42
C ILE A 52 12.25 -17.83 -16.93
N VAL A 53 11.34 -17.09 -17.56
CA VAL A 53 11.41 -16.76 -18.99
C VAL A 53 12.70 -16.01 -19.32
N SER A 54 13.06 -15.01 -18.50
CA SER A 54 14.29 -14.23 -18.69
C SER A 54 15.55 -15.08 -18.68
N LYS A 55 15.61 -16.06 -17.77
CA LYS A 55 16.80 -16.90 -17.57
C LYS A 55 16.87 -18.10 -18.49
N TYR A 56 15.73 -18.68 -18.87
CA TYR A 56 15.68 -19.97 -19.56
C TYR A 56 14.91 -19.94 -20.89
N GLY A 57 14.06 -18.93 -21.12
CA GLY A 57 13.15 -18.90 -22.26
C GLY A 57 13.83 -18.74 -23.62
N PHE A 58 15.10 -18.31 -23.63
CA PHE A 58 15.89 -18.09 -24.87
C PHE A 58 16.99 -19.14 -25.06
N SER A 59 16.86 -20.28 -24.40
CA SER A 59 17.87 -21.33 -24.40
C SER A 59 18.09 -21.98 -25.78
N ASP A 60 17.10 -21.93 -26.67
CA ASP A 60 17.16 -22.40 -28.02
C ASP A 60 18.04 -21.54 -28.95
N LEU A 61 18.31 -20.28 -28.56
CA LEU A 61 19.16 -19.37 -29.33
C LEU A 61 20.66 -19.56 -29.08
N ALA A 62 21.04 -20.36 -28.10
CA ALA A 62 22.43 -20.60 -27.76
C ALA A 62 22.89 -21.96 -28.25
N GLN A 63 24.13 -22.05 -28.73
CA GLN A 63 24.72 -23.29 -29.25
C GLN A 63 25.56 -24.00 -28.17
N GLY A 64 25.19 -25.25 -27.80
CA GLY A 64 25.95 -26.09 -26.89
C GLY A 64 25.14 -26.90 -25.88
N ALA A 65 25.62 -28.10 -25.51
CA ALA A 65 24.89 -29.06 -24.66
C ALA A 65 24.75 -28.67 -23.18
N ASP A 66 25.59 -27.77 -22.65
CA ASP A 66 25.59 -27.37 -21.24
C ASP A 66 24.67 -26.22 -20.91
N MET A 67 23.87 -25.81 -21.84
CA MET A 67 23.08 -24.59 -21.89
C MET A 67 21.90 -24.57 -20.92
N PHE A 68 21.25 -25.72 -20.72
CA PHE A 68 20.11 -25.83 -19.81
C PHE A 68 20.46 -25.67 -18.32
N LEU A 69 21.74 -25.96 -17.99
CA LEU A 69 22.21 -25.88 -16.61
C LEU A 69 22.68 -24.47 -16.21
N TYR A 70 23.15 -23.66 -17.17
CA TYR A 70 23.82 -22.38 -16.89
C TYR A 70 23.13 -21.14 -17.47
N GLY A 71 21.96 -21.30 -18.07
CA GLY A 71 21.23 -20.19 -18.72
C GLY A 71 21.79 -19.84 -20.11
N THR A 72 21.27 -18.80 -20.72
CA THR A 72 21.58 -18.42 -22.11
C THR A 72 22.94 -17.74 -22.23
N ARG A 73 23.92 -18.41 -22.85
CA ARG A 73 25.11 -17.72 -23.34
C ARG A 73 24.74 -16.95 -24.60
N GLY A 74 24.71 -15.62 -24.54
CA GLY A 74 24.45 -14.76 -25.71
C GLY A 74 23.15 -13.94 -25.63
N ALA A 75 22.13 -14.36 -24.88
CA ALA A 75 21.00 -13.50 -24.51
C ALA A 75 21.20 -12.95 -23.08
N ASP A 76 20.96 -11.67 -22.92
CA ASP A 76 21.08 -11.01 -21.61
C ASP A 76 19.89 -11.40 -20.73
N ALA A 77 20.11 -12.33 -19.80
CA ALA A 77 19.13 -12.84 -18.86
C ALA A 77 18.58 -11.75 -17.89
N SER A 78 19.20 -10.57 -17.84
CA SER A 78 18.74 -9.47 -17.00
C SER A 78 17.65 -8.62 -17.64
N ARG A 79 17.52 -8.61 -18.96
CA ARG A 79 16.64 -7.68 -19.70
C ARG A 79 15.18 -7.80 -19.33
N VAL A 80 14.62 -9.01 -19.39
CA VAL A 80 13.18 -9.20 -19.05
C VAL A 80 12.95 -8.95 -17.57
N ALA A 81 13.87 -9.42 -16.71
CA ALA A 81 13.81 -9.16 -15.27
C ALA A 81 13.87 -7.66 -14.94
N ALA A 82 14.73 -6.89 -15.62
CA ALA A 82 14.82 -5.43 -15.47
C ALA A 82 13.50 -4.74 -15.85
N GLN A 83 12.81 -5.22 -16.88
CA GLN A 83 11.51 -4.68 -17.28
C GLN A 83 10.42 -4.97 -16.23
N VAL A 84 10.50 -6.08 -15.50
CA VAL A 84 9.58 -6.35 -14.38
C VAL A 84 9.77 -5.32 -13.29
N VAL A 85 11.02 -5.00 -12.90
CA VAL A 85 11.34 -3.98 -11.89
C VAL A 85 10.81 -2.61 -12.30
N SER A 86 10.98 -2.24 -13.57
CA SER A 86 10.44 -0.99 -14.12
C SER A 86 8.92 -1.01 -14.20
N GLY A 87 8.34 -2.11 -14.70
CA GLY A 87 6.90 -2.26 -14.93
C GLY A 87 6.07 -2.28 -13.65
N VAL A 88 6.59 -2.85 -12.56
CA VAL A 88 5.88 -2.85 -11.26
C VAL A 88 5.74 -1.44 -10.69
N GLY A 89 6.61 -0.50 -11.10
CA GLY A 89 6.47 0.92 -10.76
C GLY A 89 5.17 1.53 -11.28
N PHE A 90 4.67 1.10 -12.44
CA PHE A 90 3.37 1.52 -12.96
C PHE A 90 2.21 1.04 -12.06
N LEU A 91 2.24 -0.21 -11.60
CA LEU A 91 1.26 -0.74 -10.65
C LEU A 91 1.34 0.01 -9.30
N GLY A 92 2.56 0.29 -8.83
CA GLY A 92 2.80 1.08 -7.63
C GLY A 92 2.22 2.49 -7.75
N ALA A 93 2.44 3.16 -8.86
CA ALA A 93 1.87 4.48 -9.12
C ALA A 93 0.33 4.45 -9.14
N GLY A 94 -0.26 3.38 -9.68
CA GLY A 94 -1.71 3.19 -9.76
C GLY A 94 -2.41 3.04 -8.41
N VAL A 95 -1.70 2.67 -7.35
CA VAL A 95 -2.27 2.56 -5.99
C VAL A 95 -2.01 3.78 -5.11
N ILE A 96 -1.22 4.74 -5.60
CA ILE A 96 -0.97 6.00 -4.88
C ILE A 96 -2.00 7.03 -5.34
N PHE A 97 -2.77 7.56 -4.41
CA PHE A 97 -3.74 8.59 -4.69
C PHE A 97 -3.76 9.67 -3.60
N ARG A 98 -4.17 10.85 -3.99
CA ARG A 98 -4.28 12.00 -3.11
C ARG A 98 -5.74 12.29 -2.81
N THR A 99 -6.08 12.37 -1.52
CA THR A 99 -7.41 12.80 -1.04
C THR A 99 -7.21 14.07 -0.22
N GLY A 100 -7.59 15.20 -0.77
CA GLY A 100 -7.31 16.50 -0.13
C GLY A 100 -5.80 16.74 0.05
N VAL A 101 -5.36 16.90 1.29
CA VAL A 101 -3.94 17.09 1.66
C VAL A 101 -3.23 15.77 2.00
N SER A 102 -3.94 14.66 2.07
CA SER A 102 -3.38 13.35 2.42
C SER A 102 -3.00 12.56 1.16
N VAL A 103 -1.83 11.90 1.20
CA VAL A 103 -1.39 10.94 0.18
C VAL A 103 -1.52 9.53 0.76
N LYS A 104 -2.26 8.67 0.08
CA LYS A 104 -2.49 7.27 0.47
C LYS A 104 -1.83 6.32 -0.52
N GLY A 105 -1.61 5.07 -0.12
CA GLY A 105 -1.09 4.02 -0.99
C GLY A 105 0.43 3.93 -1.11
N LEU A 106 1.22 4.83 -0.50
CA LEU A 106 2.69 4.81 -0.58
C LEU A 106 3.29 3.49 -0.06
N THR A 107 2.86 3.05 1.13
CA THR A 107 3.31 1.79 1.73
C THR A 107 2.85 0.59 0.90
N THR A 108 1.65 0.67 0.31
CA THR A 108 1.13 -0.36 -0.58
C THR A 108 1.96 -0.47 -1.86
N ALA A 109 2.34 0.65 -2.46
CA ALA A 109 3.21 0.70 -3.64
C ALA A 109 4.58 0.08 -3.33
N ALA A 110 5.20 0.44 -2.20
CA ALA A 110 6.46 -0.16 -1.74
C ALA A 110 6.32 -1.67 -1.51
N GLY A 111 5.20 -2.11 -0.92
CA GLY A 111 4.88 -3.52 -0.72
C GLY A 111 4.75 -4.31 -2.02
N LEU A 112 4.13 -3.77 -3.05
CA LEU A 112 4.05 -4.39 -4.38
C LEU A 112 5.42 -4.51 -5.02
N TRP A 113 6.26 -3.48 -4.90
CA TRP A 113 7.62 -3.48 -5.44
C TRP A 113 8.48 -4.55 -4.76
N THR A 114 8.46 -4.63 -3.43
CA THR A 114 9.21 -5.66 -2.68
C THR A 114 8.69 -7.07 -2.93
N THR A 115 7.37 -7.25 -3.09
CA THR A 115 6.77 -8.54 -3.46
C THR A 115 7.25 -9.00 -4.84
N SER A 116 7.38 -8.09 -5.80
CA SER A 116 7.94 -8.38 -7.12
C SER A 116 9.40 -8.85 -7.01
N ALA A 117 10.21 -8.20 -6.16
CA ALA A 117 11.60 -8.61 -5.92
C ALA A 117 11.70 -10.03 -5.33
N VAL A 118 10.81 -10.40 -4.40
CA VAL A 118 10.69 -11.78 -3.88
C VAL A 118 10.38 -12.76 -5.02
N GLY A 119 9.40 -12.42 -5.87
CA GLY A 119 9.05 -13.24 -7.03
C GLY A 119 10.23 -13.46 -7.99
N LEU A 120 10.96 -12.39 -8.30
CA LEU A 120 12.18 -12.47 -9.14
C LEU A 120 13.25 -13.36 -8.50
N ALA A 121 13.50 -13.22 -7.20
CA ALA A 121 14.48 -14.04 -6.48
C ALA A 121 14.12 -15.52 -6.52
N LEU A 122 12.88 -15.89 -6.25
CA LEU A 122 12.41 -17.26 -6.29
C LEU A 122 12.42 -17.83 -7.71
N GLY A 123 12.00 -17.04 -8.72
CA GLY A 123 12.09 -17.41 -10.13
C GLY A 123 13.53 -17.65 -10.59
N ALA A 124 14.50 -16.90 -10.06
CA ALA A 124 15.92 -17.10 -10.32
C ALA A 124 16.50 -18.37 -9.67
N GLY A 125 15.76 -19.00 -8.73
CA GLY A 125 16.22 -20.14 -7.93
C GLY A 125 16.92 -19.73 -6.63
N MET A 126 16.85 -18.46 -6.22
CA MET A 126 17.44 -17.94 -4.97
C MET A 126 16.47 -18.17 -3.80
N TYR A 127 16.21 -19.43 -3.46
CA TYR A 127 15.18 -19.83 -2.49
C TYR A 127 15.38 -19.21 -1.10
N ILE A 128 16.62 -19.28 -0.59
CA ILE A 128 16.95 -18.74 0.75
C ILE A 128 16.65 -17.25 0.79
N ILE A 129 17.09 -16.49 -0.22
CA ILE A 129 16.90 -15.04 -0.28
C ILE A 129 15.41 -14.69 -0.43
N GLY A 130 14.67 -15.40 -1.29
CA GLY A 130 13.25 -15.17 -1.46
C GLY A 130 12.43 -15.45 -0.19
N ILE A 131 12.72 -16.57 0.49
CA ILE A 131 12.03 -16.94 1.73
C ILE A 131 12.40 -16.00 2.88
N THR A 132 13.70 -15.74 3.11
CA THR A 132 14.13 -14.82 4.16
C THR A 132 13.64 -13.39 3.92
N GLY A 133 13.66 -12.92 2.66
CA GLY A 133 13.07 -11.64 2.28
C GLY A 133 11.59 -11.56 2.60
N THR A 134 10.82 -12.62 2.29
CA THR A 134 9.39 -12.70 2.66
C THR A 134 9.19 -12.59 4.16
N LEU A 135 9.94 -13.36 4.94
CA LEU A 135 9.84 -13.34 6.41
C LEU A 135 10.19 -11.96 6.98
N LEU A 136 11.21 -11.31 6.45
CA LEU A 136 11.60 -9.96 6.87
C LEU A 136 10.50 -8.94 6.55
N ILE A 137 9.90 -8.99 5.34
CA ILE A 137 8.81 -8.09 4.95
C ILE A 137 7.61 -8.27 5.87
N VAL A 138 7.19 -9.52 6.13
CA VAL A 138 6.07 -9.82 7.03
C VAL A 138 6.36 -9.36 8.46
N LEU A 139 7.58 -9.59 8.93
CA LEU A 139 8.03 -9.14 10.26
C LEU A 139 8.01 -7.61 10.36
N GLU A 140 8.55 -6.91 9.37
CA GLU A 140 8.56 -5.45 9.31
C GLU A 140 7.14 -4.88 9.32
N GLN A 141 6.23 -5.43 8.51
CA GLN A 141 4.82 -5.03 8.50
C GLN A 141 4.17 -5.19 9.87
N PHE A 142 4.48 -6.29 10.58
CA PHE A 142 3.97 -6.55 11.93
C PHE A 142 4.57 -5.59 12.97
N LEU A 143 5.90 -5.40 12.96
CA LEU A 143 6.59 -4.52 13.91
C LEU A 143 6.18 -3.06 13.75
N MET A 144 6.18 -2.56 12.51
CA MET A 144 5.82 -1.15 12.25
C MET A 144 4.42 -0.83 12.75
N HIS A 145 3.52 -1.80 12.65
CA HIS A 145 2.19 -1.63 13.23
C HIS A 145 2.18 -1.63 14.76
N ARG A 146 2.94 -2.54 15.37
CA ARG A 146 2.96 -2.68 16.83
C ARG A 146 3.52 -1.44 17.53
N PHE A 147 4.49 -0.79 16.92
CA PHE A 147 5.21 0.33 17.53
C PHE A 147 4.71 1.71 17.13
N HIS A 148 3.71 1.84 16.24
CA HIS A 148 3.13 3.14 15.80
C HIS A 148 4.20 4.21 15.57
N PHE A 149 5.26 3.88 14.83
CA PHE A 149 6.34 4.81 14.55
C PHE A 149 5.91 5.95 13.62
N GLY A 150 6.09 7.20 14.04
CA GLY A 150 6.02 8.36 13.18
C GLY A 150 4.62 8.88 12.85
N ASN A 151 4.47 9.40 11.64
CA ASN A 151 3.25 10.06 11.15
C ASN A 151 2.04 9.12 10.99
N ASP A 152 2.25 7.80 10.93
CA ASP A 152 1.17 6.80 10.83
C ASP A 152 0.32 6.68 12.11
N ALA A 153 0.76 7.29 13.20
CA ALA A 153 -0.02 7.43 14.44
C ALA A 153 -1.14 8.48 14.34
N TYR A 154 -1.15 9.27 13.26
CA TYR A 154 -2.13 10.33 13.07
C TYR A 154 -2.95 10.07 11.80
N THR A 155 -4.25 10.24 11.92
CA THR A 155 -5.18 10.20 10.79
C THR A 155 -5.50 11.62 10.36
N MET A 156 -5.47 11.86 9.05
CA MET A 156 -6.00 13.11 8.47
C MET A 156 -7.49 12.93 8.26
N GLN A 157 -8.29 13.83 8.85
CA GLN A 157 -9.73 13.82 8.77
C GLN A 157 -10.22 15.18 8.26
N GLU A 158 -11.12 15.15 7.28
CA GLU A 158 -11.77 16.36 6.78
C GLU A 158 -13.10 16.53 7.51
N ILE A 159 -13.22 17.60 8.26
CA ILE A 159 -14.42 17.94 9.05
C ILE A 159 -15.11 19.10 8.38
N LYS A 160 -16.36 18.92 8.00
CA LYS A 160 -17.21 19.98 7.48
C LYS A 160 -18.30 20.27 8.48
N VAL A 161 -18.30 21.49 8.98
CA VAL A 161 -19.28 21.96 9.97
C VAL A 161 -19.97 23.19 9.42
N ARG A 162 -21.29 23.20 9.44
CA ARG A 162 -22.10 24.40 9.19
C ARG A 162 -22.82 24.78 10.48
N PHE A 163 -22.65 26.00 10.90
CA PHE A 163 -23.30 26.52 12.11
C PHE A 163 -23.60 28.01 11.94
N ARG A 164 -24.53 28.51 12.76
CA ARG A 164 -24.85 29.94 12.82
C ARG A 164 -23.63 30.70 13.37
N ASP A 165 -23.22 31.79 12.70
CA ASP A 165 -21.99 32.53 13.01
C ASP A 165 -21.95 32.93 14.49
N SER A 166 -21.19 32.16 15.30
CA SER A 166 -21.01 32.33 16.73
C SER A 166 -19.53 32.20 17.05
N ILE A 167 -18.96 33.24 17.66
CA ILE A 167 -17.55 33.26 18.11
C ILE A 167 -17.32 32.17 19.15
N GLU A 168 -18.29 31.99 20.07
CA GLU A 168 -18.20 31.03 21.17
C GLU A 168 -18.09 29.58 20.65
N PHE A 169 -18.92 29.22 19.65
CA PHE A 169 -18.90 27.88 19.09
C PHE A 169 -17.62 27.61 18.26
N ARG A 170 -17.15 28.62 17.56
CA ARG A 170 -15.87 28.53 16.83
C ARG A 170 -14.72 28.22 17.80
N ASP A 171 -14.60 28.97 18.89
CA ASP A 171 -13.53 28.82 19.86
C ASP A 171 -13.64 27.46 20.60
N TYR A 172 -14.85 27.01 20.87
CA TYR A 172 -15.13 25.66 21.39
C TYR A 172 -14.65 24.56 20.43
N LEU A 173 -14.95 24.67 19.13
CA LEU A 173 -14.53 23.70 18.11
C LEU A 173 -13.00 23.62 18.03
N PHE A 174 -12.31 24.75 18.02
CA PHE A 174 -10.86 24.78 18.01
C PHE A 174 -10.24 24.19 19.28
N HIS A 175 -10.84 24.45 20.44
CA HIS A 175 -10.41 23.88 21.71
C HIS A 175 -10.58 22.36 21.74
N LEU A 176 -11.73 21.87 21.31
CA LEU A 176 -12.03 20.43 21.22
C LEU A 176 -11.03 19.67 20.34
N LEU A 177 -10.66 20.26 19.21
CA LEU A 177 -9.65 19.69 18.31
C LEU A 177 -8.25 19.72 18.94
N GLY A 178 -7.93 20.75 19.71
CA GLY A 178 -6.66 20.91 20.43
C GLY A 178 -6.49 19.88 21.55
N GLU A 179 -7.53 19.62 22.36
CA GLU A 179 -7.50 18.63 23.45
C GLU A 179 -7.20 17.21 22.97
N ARG A 180 -7.59 16.86 21.75
CA ARG A 180 -7.30 15.56 21.12
C ARG A 180 -5.90 15.47 20.53
N GLY A 181 -5.01 16.42 20.84
CA GLY A 181 -3.68 16.49 20.24
C GLY A 181 -3.73 16.71 18.72
N GLY A 182 -4.84 17.23 18.24
CA GLY A 182 -5.07 17.53 16.84
C GLY A 182 -4.33 18.81 16.41
N SER A 183 -3.79 18.80 15.19
CA SER A 183 -3.29 20.00 14.53
C SER A 183 -4.13 20.30 13.29
N ILE A 184 -4.54 21.55 13.15
CA ILE A 184 -5.29 22.01 11.97
C ILE A 184 -4.29 22.22 10.85
N CYS A 185 -4.42 21.43 9.77
CA CYS A 185 -3.55 21.52 8.59
C CYS A 185 -4.06 22.52 7.55
N SER A 186 -5.40 22.62 7.42
CA SER A 186 -6.04 23.63 6.56
C SER A 186 -7.41 23.99 7.13
N CYS A 187 -7.79 25.25 6.91
CA CYS A 187 -9.10 25.78 7.28
C CYS A 187 -9.63 26.59 6.09
N SER A 188 -10.82 26.23 5.62
CA SER A 188 -11.56 27.01 4.61
C SER A 188 -12.88 27.44 5.23
N VAL A 189 -13.24 28.70 5.08
CA VAL A 189 -14.43 29.29 5.64
C VAL A 189 -15.27 29.91 4.53
N ASN A 190 -16.51 29.49 4.39
CA ASN A 190 -17.47 30.03 3.45
C ASN A 190 -18.68 30.59 4.21
N LYS A 191 -19.01 31.86 3.98
CA LYS A 191 -20.26 32.48 4.47
C LYS A 191 -21.40 32.14 3.53
N THR A 192 -22.46 31.58 4.07
CA THR A 192 -23.73 31.32 3.37
C THR A 192 -24.68 32.49 3.61
N GLY A 193 -25.53 32.84 2.61
CA GLY A 193 -26.37 34.03 2.68
C GLY A 193 -27.43 34.09 3.78
N ASP A 194 -27.65 32.99 4.52
CA ASP A 194 -28.64 32.85 5.61
C ASP A 194 -28.08 33.16 7.02
N GLY A 195 -26.87 33.70 7.11
CA GLY A 195 -26.18 33.94 8.39
C GLY A 195 -25.43 32.72 8.94
N ASP A 196 -25.41 31.63 8.18
CA ASP A 196 -24.62 30.44 8.49
C ASP A 196 -23.22 30.53 7.93
N VAL A 197 -22.26 29.95 8.66
CA VAL A 197 -20.85 29.83 8.24
C VAL A 197 -20.51 28.36 8.11
N ALA A 198 -19.96 27.97 6.97
CA ALA A 198 -19.48 26.64 6.71
C ALA A 198 -17.94 26.59 6.83
N TYR A 199 -17.47 25.81 7.80
CA TYR A 199 -16.04 25.52 7.99
C TYR A 199 -15.72 24.16 7.38
N THR A 200 -14.68 24.12 6.55
CA THR A 200 -14.05 22.87 6.11
C THR A 200 -12.64 22.83 6.72
N LEU A 201 -12.47 21.98 7.72
CA LEU A 201 -11.23 21.82 8.47
C LEU A 201 -10.57 20.50 8.09
N THR A 202 -9.32 20.55 7.65
CA THR A 202 -8.49 19.33 7.59
C THR A 202 -7.66 19.26 8.86
N VAL A 203 -7.95 18.28 9.69
CA VAL A 203 -7.29 18.09 10.98
C VAL A 203 -6.48 16.81 10.97
N ARG A 204 -5.35 16.85 11.64
CA ARG A 204 -4.50 15.71 11.92
C ARG A 204 -4.72 15.30 13.36
N VAL A 205 -5.39 14.15 13.57
CA VAL A 205 -5.79 13.67 14.90
C VAL A 205 -5.24 12.26 15.16
N LYS A 206 -4.97 11.94 16.43
CA LYS A 206 -4.57 10.59 16.83
C LYS A 206 -5.74 9.62 16.78
N GLU A 207 -6.89 10.06 17.24
CA GLU A 207 -8.12 9.29 17.24
C GLU A 207 -9.14 9.99 16.36
N PRO A 208 -9.64 9.35 15.29
CA PRO A 208 -10.65 9.93 14.43
C PRO A 208 -11.95 10.14 15.19
N ILE A 209 -12.61 11.26 14.93
CA ILE A 209 -13.92 11.56 15.51
C ILE A 209 -14.93 10.57 14.92
N SER A 210 -15.62 9.83 15.78
CA SER A 210 -16.61 8.84 15.37
C SER A 210 -17.96 9.49 15.04
N ALA A 211 -18.79 8.80 14.25
CA ALA A 211 -20.12 9.26 13.90
C ALA A 211 -21.01 9.44 15.16
N GLN A 212 -20.82 8.62 16.19
CA GLN A 212 -21.58 8.73 17.45
C GLN A 212 -21.23 9.99 18.22
N GLU A 213 -19.95 10.32 18.31
CA GLU A 213 -19.49 11.56 18.96
C GLU A 213 -19.99 12.81 18.21
N LEU A 214 -20.09 12.73 16.88
CA LEU A 214 -20.66 13.81 16.08
C LEU A 214 -22.12 14.02 16.38
N GLN A 215 -22.88 12.96 16.56
CA GLN A 215 -24.30 13.03 16.92
C GLN A 215 -24.49 13.64 18.30
N GLU A 216 -23.67 13.25 19.29
CA GLU A 216 -23.67 13.86 20.61
C GLU A 216 -23.30 15.36 20.58
N LEU A 217 -22.37 15.77 19.70
CA LEU A 217 -22.04 17.19 19.51
C LEU A 217 -23.19 17.99 18.91
N MET A 218 -23.89 17.42 17.93
CA MET A 218 -25.09 18.04 17.35
C MET A 218 -26.22 18.18 18.38
N ASP A 219 -26.44 17.15 19.21
CA ASP A 219 -27.50 17.14 20.22
C ASP A 219 -27.24 18.17 21.35
N ARG A 220 -25.94 18.47 21.62
CA ARG A 220 -25.54 19.46 22.66
C ARG A 220 -25.55 20.89 22.14
N HIS A 221 -25.45 21.12 20.85
CA HIS A 221 -25.30 22.45 20.26
C HIS A 221 -26.34 22.67 19.15
N GLU A 222 -27.50 23.24 19.50
CA GLU A 222 -28.57 23.57 18.56
C GLU A 222 -28.16 24.52 17.42
N GLN A 223 -27.00 25.16 17.53
CA GLN A 223 -26.45 26.09 16.55
C GLN A 223 -25.85 25.37 15.32
N ILE A 224 -25.66 24.05 15.37
CA ILE A 224 -25.08 23.27 14.28
C ILE A 224 -26.19 22.90 13.30
N SER A 225 -26.11 23.43 12.08
CA SER A 225 -27.04 23.11 11.00
C SER A 225 -26.67 21.82 10.27
N SER A 226 -25.37 21.51 10.14
CA SER A 226 -24.92 20.24 9.58
C SER A 226 -23.45 19.96 10.01
N PHE A 227 -23.14 18.67 10.12
CA PHE A 227 -21.80 18.17 10.42
C PHE A 227 -21.52 16.95 9.55
N SER A 228 -20.31 16.86 8.97
CA SER A 228 -19.85 15.67 8.22
C SER A 228 -18.35 15.48 8.38
N VAL A 229 -17.91 14.22 8.32
CA VAL A 229 -16.52 13.78 8.51
C VAL A 229 -16.13 12.83 7.39
#